data_786c3a88391405b8733b1b371ff9bb6c
#
_entry.id   786c3a88391405b8733b1b371ff9bb6c
#
_cell.length_a   1.000
_cell.length_b   1.000
_cell.length_c   1.000
_cell.angle_alpha   90.00
_cell.angle_beta   90.00
_cell.angle_gamma   90.00
#
_symmetry.space_group_name_H-M   'P 1'
#
loop_
_entity.id
_entity.type
_entity.pdbx_description
1 polymer ?
#
loop_
_entity_poly.entity_id
_entity_poly.type
_entity_poly.pdbx_seq_one_letter_code
_entity_poly.pdbx_strand_id
1 'polypeptide(L)'
;SYVGSGQMDGQFDFNVYDDAVATFARPDVGFQRLNNSLEESFHYYGVHNMMSYISGNQDRARFISYAAGDISFEEDSKIAGWKRKVGERKPSDETAYDKLIQLIAFNATIPGIPVLYYGDEIGMTGGNDPDNRRMMRFQDLSEGEKMVKEKTAALMKFRKSSMALMYGDFIPLRVENKVYAYLRSYFGQDVVVVFNKEPEEVTLKLDLPQRDRKGQFKALFEGRFSYDNSKLIVD
;
A
#
# COMPACT_ATOMS: atom_id res chain seq x y z
N SER A 1 -16.58 -18.93 -5.84
CA SER A 1 -16.47 -17.57 -5.27
C SER A 1 -17.54 -17.40 -4.21
N TYR A 2 -17.21 -16.77 -3.09
CA TYR A 2 -18.16 -16.39 -2.04
C TYR A 2 -18.67 -14.96 -2.21
N VAL A 3 -18.20 -14.25 -3.22
CA VAL A 3 -18.50 -12.85 -3.49
C VAL A 3 -19.33 -12.74 -4.78
N GLY A 4 -20.37 -11.92 -4.76
CA GLY A 4 -21.25 -11.63 -5.90
C GLY A 4 -22.52 -12.48 -5.95
N SER A 5 -23.44 -12.13 -6.86
CA SER A 5 -24.68 -12.91 -7.19
C SER A 5 -25.55 -13.29 -5.99
N GLY A 6 -25.73 -12.38 -5.03
CA GLY A 6 -26.60 -12.61 -3.86
C GLY A 6 -25.90 -13.34 -2.70
N GLN A 7 -24.59 -13.47 -2.73
CA GLN A 7 -23.75 -13.97 -1.63
C GLN A 7 -23.17 -12.82 -0.82
N MET A 8 -21.86 -12.85 -0.48
CA MET A 8 -21.21 -11.74 0.24
C MET A 8 -20.89 -10.57 -0.69
N ASP A 9 -20.93 -9.37 -0.18
CA ASP A 9 -20.60 -8.15 -0.92
C ASP A 9 -19.09 -7.97 -1.10
N GLY A 10 -18.27 -8.60 -0.27
CA GLY A 10 -16.81 -8.52 -0.33
C GLY A 10 -16.13 -9.48 0.63
N GLN A 11 -14.82 -9.56 0.50
CA GLN A 11 -13.95 -10.36 1.38
C GLN A 11 -12.55 -9.73 1.45
N PHE A 12 -11.71 -10.20 2.37
CA PHE A 12 -10.28 -9.89 2.36
C PHE A 12 -9.58 -10.61 1.20
N ASP A 13 -8.79 -9.86 0.44
CA ASP A 13 -7.97 -10.41 -0.64
C ASP A 13 -6.59 -10.82 -0.11
N PHE A 14 -6.46 -12.07 0.29
CA PHE A 14 -5.21 -12.59 0.83
C PHE A 14 -4.14 -12.80 -0.24
N ASN A 15 -4.51 -13.04 -1.50
CA ASN A 15 -3.55 -13.20 -2.59
C ASN A 15 -2.84 -11.87 -2.85
N VAL A 16 -3.62 -10.79 -3.02
CA VAL A 16 -3.06 -9.44 -3.18
C VAL A 16 -2.30 -9.01 -1.93
N TYR A 17 -2.79 -9.36 -0.72
CA TYR A 17 -2.08 -9.07 0.53
C TYR A 17 -0.69 -9.72 0.58
N ASP A 18 -0.60 -11.04 0.34
CA ASP A 18 0.67 -11.76 0.42
C ASP A 18 1.68 -11.23 -0.62
N ASP A 19 1.21 -10.90 -1.83
CA ASP A 19 2.05 -10.32 -2.88
C ASP A 19 2.43 -8.86 -2.59
N ALA A 20 1.54 -8.07 -2.01
CA ALA A 20 1.87 -6.71 -1.57
C ALA A 20 2.92 -6.71 -0.46
N VAL A 21 2.75 -7.57 0.55
CA VAL A 21 3.73 -7.74 1.64
C VAL A 21 5.09 -8.12 1.07
N ALA A 22 5.17 -9.12 0.19
CA ALA A 22 6.42 -9.53 -0.43
C ALA A 22 7.04 -8.40 -1.27
N THR A 23 6.23 -7.72 -2.08
CA THR A 23 6.71 -6.67 -3.00
C THR A 23 7.23 -5.45 -2.26
N PHE A 24 6.54 -4.95 -1.24
CA PHE A 24 6.97 -3.75 -0.52
C PHE A 24 8.05 -4.03 0.53
N ALA A 25 8.09 -5.22 1.13
CA ALA A 25 9.12 -5.54 2.11
C ALA A 25 10.47 -5.90 1.45
N ARG A 26 10.44 -6.58 0.30
CA ARG A 26 11.64 -7.15 -0.34
C ARG A 26 12.08 -6.34 -1.56
N PRO A 27 13.37 -6.00 -1.67
CA PRO A 27 13.88 -5.25 -2.83
C PRO A 27 13.95 -6.09 -4.11
N ASP A 28 14.06 -7.42 -4.00
CA ASP A 28 14.18 -8.37 -5.11
C ASP A 28 12.83 -8.79 -5.71
N VAL A 29 11.71 -8.52 -5.05
CA VAL A 29 10.37 -8.84 -5.58
C VAL A 29 9.82 -7.66 -6.37
N GLY A 30 9.55 -7.88 -7.66
CA GLY A 30 9.11 -6.84 -8.58
C GLY A 30 7.62 -6.51 -8.48
N PHE A 31 7.26 -5.29 -8.90
CA PHE A 31 5.88 -4.84 -8.98
C PHE A 31 5.02 -5.61 -9.99
N GLN A 32 5.64 -6.28 -10.98
CA GLN A 32 4.90 -7.15 -11.90
C GLN A 32 4.12 -8.24 -11.17
N ARG A 33 4.71 -8.82 -10.11
CA ARG A 33 4.04 -9.83 -9.29
C ARG A 33 2.78 -9.28 -8.65
N LEU A 34 2.88 -8.11 -8.02
CA LEU A 34 1.74 -7.44 -7.37
C LEU A 34 0.68 -7.02 -8.38
N ASN A 35 1.09 -6.47 -9.54
CA ASN A 35 0.16 -6.08 -10.59
C ASN A 35 -0.63 -7.29 -11.13
N ASN A 36 0.05 -8.41 -11.39
CA ASN A 36 -0.60 -9.63 -11.87
C ASN A 36 -1.63 -10.16 -10.86
N SER A 37 -1.29 -10.17 -9.58
CA SER A 37 -2.21 -10.58 -8.51
C SER A 37 -3.44 -9.66 -8.42
N LEU A 38 -3.24 -8.35 -8.60
CA LEU A 38 -4.31 -7.37 -8.60
C LEU A 38 -5.22 -7.52 -9.84
N GLU A 39 -4.64 -7.72 -11.02
CA GLU A 39 -5.39 -7.97 -12.27
C GLU A 39 -6.19 -9.27 -12.18
N GLU A 40 -5.63 -10.33 -11.60
CA GLU A 40 -6.35 -11.58 -11.35
C GLU A 40 -7.53 -11.37 -10.40
N SER A 41 -7.33 -10.62 -9.32
CA SER A 41 -8.39 -10.25 -8.41
C SER A 41 -9.52 -9.48 -9.11
N PHE A 42 -9.19 -8.48 -9.93
CA PHE A 42 -10.16 -7.73 -10.71
C PHE A 42 -10.89 -8.59 -11.75
N HIS A 43 -10.20 -9.56 -12.35
CA HIS A 43 -10.82 -10.51 -13.28
C HIS A 43 -11.85 -11.39 -12.58
N TYR A 44 -11.53 -11.91 -11.38
CA TYR A 44 -12.40 -12.81 -10.63
C TYR A 44 -13.56 -12.12 -9.95
N TYR A 45 -13.33 -10.95 -9.37
CA TYR A 45 -14.29 -10.27 -8.50
C TYR A 45 -14.90 -9.04 -9.14
N GLY A 46 -14.29 -8.50 -10.19
CA GLY A 46 -14.64 -7.21 -10.79
C GLY A 46 -14.03 -6.04 -10.05
N VAL A 47 -13.78 -4.95 -10.77
CA VAL A 47 -13.10 -3.74 -10.26
C VAL A 47 -13.96 -2.98 -9.23
N HIS A 48 -15.28 -3.17 -9.28
CA HIS A 48 -16.25 -2.45 -8.43
C HIS A 48 -16.77 -3.27 -7.25
N ASN A 49 -16.34 -4.52 -7.10
CA ASN A 49 -16.68 -5.29 -5.91
C ASN A 49 -15.90 -4.79 -4.68
N MET A 50 -16.50 -4.99 -3.51
CA MET A 50 -15.97 -4.44 -2.25
C MET A 50 -14.86 -5.35 -1.68
N MET A 51 -13.84 -5.68 -2.49
CA MET A 51 -12.67 -6.38 -1.99
C MET A 51 -11.95 -5.53 -0.96
N SER A 52 -11.51 -6.16 0.12
CA SER A 52 -10.85 -5.47 1.23
C SER A 52 -9.36 -5.78 1.23
N TYR A 53 -8.55 -4.74 1.14
CA TYR A 53 -7.10 -4.80 1.12
C TYR A 53 -6.54 -4.43 2.49
N ILE A 54 -6.02 -5.46 3.17
CA ILE A 54 -5.57 -5.35 4.56
C ILE A 54 -4.09 -4.94 4.65
N SER A 55 -3.72 -4.20 5.68
CA SER A 55 -2.31 -3.97 6.02
C SER A 55 -1.72 -5.12 6.83
N GLY A 56 -2.55 -5.84 7.54
CA GLY A 56 -2.24 -6.98 8.39
C GLY A 56 -3.50 -7.51 9.08
N ASN A 57 -3.35 -8.52 9.92
CA ASN A 57 -4.41 -9.02 10.78
C ASN A 57 -3.83 -9.75 12.01
N GLN A 58 -4.72 -10.29 12.86
CA GLN A 58 -4.35 -10.99 14.09
C GLN A 58 -3.64 -12.35 13.87
N ASP A 59 -3.63 -12.87 12.66
CA ASP A 59 -3.09 -14.20 12.33
C ASP A 59 -1.81 -14.12 11.46
N ARG A 60 -1.30 -12.91 11.24
CA ARG A 60 -0.09 -12.66 10.43
C ARG A 60 0.92 -11.83 11.23
N ALA A 61 2.20 -12.04 10.98
CA ALA A 61 3.22 -11.14 11.49
C ALA A 61 3.04 -9.73 10.92
N ARG A 62 3.45 -8.73 11.69
CA ARG A 62 3.35 -7.32 11.27
C ARG A 62 4.23 -7.07 10.04
N PHE A 63 3.68 -6.39 9.04
CA PHE A 63 4.41 -6.04 7.81
C PHE A 63 5.76 -5.39 8.10
N ILE A 64 5.78 -4.41 9.01
CA ILE A 64 7.00 -3.66 9.34
C ILE A 64 8.13 -4.54 9.85
N SER A 65 7.81 -5.66 10.51
CA SER A 65 8.82 -6.61 11.00
C SER A 65 9.47 -7.40 9.87
N TYR A 66 8.72 -7.72 8.80
CA TYR A 66 9.29 -8.25 7.56
C TYR A 66 10.12 -7.19 6.82
N ALA A 67 9.60 -5.97 6.71
CA ALA A 67 10.24 -4.88 6.00
C ALA A 67 11.56 -4.43 6.61
N ALA A 68 11.71 -4.60 7.93
CA ALA A 68 12.93 -4.33 8.68
C ALA A 68 13.92 -5.50 8.70
N GLY A 69 13.51 -6.70 8.25
CA GLY A 69 14.30 -7.92 8.40
C GLY A 69 14.32 -8.50 9.82
N ASP A 70 13.47 -8.00 10.72
CA ASP A 70 13.33 -8.53 12.10
C ASP A 70 12.77 -9.97 12.09
N ILE A 71 12.06 -10.33 11.04
CA ILE A 71 11.58 -11.66 10.73
C ILE A 71 11.81 -11.97 9.26
N SER A 72 12.36 -13.13 8.96
CA SER A 72 12.59 -13.60 7.59
C SER A 72 11.32 -14.19 6.97
N PHE A 73 11.18 -14.11 5.66
CA PHE A 73 10.10 -14.78 4.93
C PHE A 73 10.22 -16.32 4.94
N GLU A 74 11.41 -16.83 5.18
CA GLU A 74 11.71 -18.25 5.31
C GLU A 74 11.48 -18.77 6.73
N GLU A 75 11.36 -17.87 7.73
CA GLU A 75 11.13 -18.22 9.13
C GLU A 75 9.66 -18.51 9.37
N ASP A 76 9.35 -19.52 10.18
CA ASP A 76 8.00 -19.70 10.68
C ASP A 76 7.64 -18.56 11.65
N SER A 77 6.80 -17.67 11.16
CA SER A 77 6.42 -16.46 11.90
C SER A 77 5.68 -16.74 13.21
N LYS A 78 4.99 -17.89 13.33
CA LYS A 78 4.33 -18.33 14.57
C LYS A 78 5.38 -18.72 15.58
N ILE A 79 6.36 -19.52 15.17
CA ILE A 79 7.47 -19.93 16.05
C ILE A 79 8.23 -18.69 16.51
N ALA A 80 8.50 -17.74 15.64
CA ALA A 80 9.14 -16.48 15.99
C ALA A 80 8.34 -15.70 17.04
N GLY A 81 7.03 -15.54 16.85
CA GLY A 81 6.15 -14.84 17.78
C GLY A 81 6.05 -15.48 19.16
N TRP A 82 6.18 -16.81 19.26
CA TRP A 82 6.22 -17.53 20.53
C TRP A 82 7.56 -17.46 21.24
N LYS A 83 8.66 -17.48 20.49
CA LYS A 83 10.01 -17.58 21.06
C LYS A 83 10.62 -16.24 21.45
N ARG A 84 10.24 -15.16 20.80
CA ARG A 84 10.80 -13.83 21.03
C ARG A 84 9.82 -12.73 20.71
N LYS A 85 10.05 -11.55 21.25
CA LYS A 85 9.42 -10.32 20.78
C LYS A 85 10.17 -9.84 19.53
N VAL A 86 9.48 -9.77 18.42
CA VAL A 86 10.05 -9.37 17.14
C VAL A 86 10.03 -7.85 17.03
N GLY A 87 11.19 -7.22 16.91
CA GLY A 87 11.31 -5.76 16.88
C GLY A 87 10.72 -5.13 18.13
N GLU A 88 11.27 -5.34 19.30
CA GLU A 88 10.67 -5.04 20.62
C GLU A 88 9.72 -3.85 20.66
N ARG A 89 10.22 -2.62 20.43
CA ARG A 89 9.44 -1.38 20.45
C ARG A 89 9.40 -0.69 19.09
N LYS A 90 10.44 -0.84 18.30
CA LYS A 90 10.60 -0.27 16.97
C LYS A 90 11.29 -1.27 16.03
N PRO A 91 11.17 -1.11 14.71
CA PRO A 91 11.90 -1.94 13.75
C PRO A 91 13.40 -1.72 13.88
N SER A 92 14.20 -2.77 13.61
CA SER A 92 15.67 -2.69 13.62
C SER A 92 16.20 -1.79 12.49
N ASP A 93 15.51 -1.75 11.37
CA ASP A 93 15.77 -0.85 10.23
C ASP A 93 14.63 0.16 10.12
N GLU A 94 14.91 1.43 10.37
CA GLU A 94 13.91 2.50 10.33
C GLU A 94 13.42 2.81 8.90
N THR A 95 14.10 2.36 7.84
CA THR A 95 13.59 2.47 6.46
C THR A 95 12.30 1.67 6.26
N ALA A 96 12.02 0.71 7.14
CA ALA A 96 10.78 -0.06 7.16
C ALA A 96 9.53 0.81 7.34
N TYR A 97 9.65 1.99 7.96
CA TYR A 97 8.54 2.94 8.06
C TYR A 97 8.11 3.48 6.69
N ASP A 98 9.07 3.79 5.81
CA ASP A 98 8.75 4.24 4.45
C ASP A 98 8.13 3.13 3.61
N LYS A 99 8.62 1.90 3.74
CA LYS A 99 8.02 0.71 3.10
C LYS A 99 6.58 0.48 3.57
N LEU A 100 6.32 0.65 4.87
CA LEU A 100 4.96 0.54 5.42
C LEU A 100 4.03 1.64 4.86
N ILE A 101 4.52 2.87 4.74
CA ILE A 101 3.76 3.96 4.13
C ILE A 101 3.42 3.63 2.68
N GLN A 102 4.34 3.02 1.92
CA GLN A 102 4.07 2.58 0.55
C GLN A 102 2.98 1.50 0.50
N LEU A 103 3.01 0.49 1.38
CA LEU A 103 1.94 -0.51 1.47
C LEU A 103 0.58 0.12 1.80
N ILE A 104 0.54 1.02 2.79
CA ILE A 104 -0.69 1.73 3.17
C ILE A 104 -1.19 2.62 2.02
N ALA A 105 -0.28 3.30 1.31
CA ALA A 105 -0.61 4.12 0.14
C ALA A 105 -1.18 3.26 -0.99
N PHE A 106 -0.60 2.09 -1.26
CA PHE A 106 -1.14 1.14 -2.22
C PHE A 106 -2.57 0.75 -1.85
N ASN A 107 -2.80 0.25 -0.64
CA ASN A 107 -4.13 -0.14 -0.18
C ASN A 107 -5.14 1.03 -0.21
N ALA A 108 -4.68 2.25 0.10
CA ALA A 108 -5.52 3.45 0.10
C ALA A 108 -5.87 3.97 -1.30
N THR A 109 -5.16 3.56 -2.34
CA THR A 109 -5.30 4.15 -3.68
C THR A 109 -5.81 3.20 -4.76
N ILE A 110 -5.74 1.88 -4.54
CA ILE A 110 -6.38 0.89 -5.44
C ILE A 110 -7.91 0.86 -5.27
N PRO A 111 -8.67 0.31 -6.24
CA PRO A 111 -10.11 0.04 -6.09
C PRO A 111 -10.36 -0.93 -4.94
N GLY A 112 -11.42 -0.71 -4.15
CA GLY A 112 -11.79 -1.56 -3.02
C GLY A 112 -11.71 -0.82 -1.67
N ILE A 113 -11.69 -1.53 -0.57
CA ILE A 113 -11.76 -0.99 0.80
C ILE A 113 -10.40 -1.18 1.49
N PRO A 114 -9.67 -0.10 1.82
CA PRO A 114 -8.47 -0.20 2.64
C PRO A 114 -8.85 -0.56 4.09
N VAL A 115 -8.19 -1.56 4.63
CA VAL A 115 -8.38 -2.00 6.02
C VAL A 115 -7.04 -1.94 6.74
N LEU A 116 -6.98 -1.13 7.77
CA LEU A 116 -5.80 -1.02 8.63
C LEU A 116 -5.96 -1.92 9.86
N TYR A 117 -5.02 -2.82 10.07
CA TYR A 117 -4.94 -3.54 11.33
C TYR A 117 -4.40 -2.57 12.40
N TYR A 118 -5.03 -2.56 13.59
CA TYR A 118 -4.65 -1.61 14.64
C TYR A 118 -3.15 -1.64 14.93
N GLY A 119 -2.55 -0.48 15.08
CA GLY A 119 -1.13 -0.29 15.31
C GLY A 119 -0.29 -0.20 14.04
N ASP A 120 -0.78 -0.63 12.87
CA ASP A 120 -0.05 -0.43 11.62
C ASP A 120 0.04 1.06 11.26
N GLU A 121 -0.94 1.86 11.67
CA GLU A 121 -0.93 3.32 11.51
C GLU A 121 0.16 4.05 12.30
N ILE A 122 0.84 3.34 13.19
CA ILE A 122 2.04 3.83 13.91
C ILE A 122 3.25 2.92 13.69
N GLY A 123 3.16 1.92 12.83
CA GLY A 123 4.26 1.00 12.57
C GLY A 123 4.60 0.11 13.76
N MET A 124 3.61 -0.44 14.46
CA MET A 124 3.85 -1.42 15.52
C MET A 124 4.48 -2.69 14.95
N THR A 125 5.56 -3.13 15.58
CA THR A 125 6.28 -4.38 15.27
C THR A 125 5.59 -5.58 15.91
N GLY A 126 5.90 -6.78 15.42
CA GLY A 126 5.49 -8.05 16.01
C GLY A 126 5.67 -9.23 15.07
N GLY A 127 6.02 -10.38 15.60
CA GLY A 127 5.89 -11.67 14.94
C GLY A 127 4.42 -12.04 14.77
N ASN A 128 4.14 -13.33 14.52
CA ASN A 128 2.75 -13.80 14.50
C ASN A 128 2.20 -13.94 15.93
N ASP A 129 0.95 -14.36 16.08
CA ASP A 129 0.29 -14.62 17.36
C ASP A 129 1.21 -15.36 18.34
N PRO A 130 1.34 -14.89 19.60
CA PRO A 130 0.65 -13.76 20.25
C PRO A 130 1.33 -12.39 20.05
N ASP A 131 2.50 -12.32 19.44
CA ASP A 131 3.38 -11.15 19.45
C ASP A 131 2.84 -9.99 18.58
N ASN A 132 2.08 -10.27 17.53
CA ASN A 132 1.42 -9.26 16.70
C ASN A 132 0.22 -8.59 17.39
N ARG A 133 -0.23 -9.11 18.53
CA ARG A 133 -1.41 -8.63 19.29
C ARG A 133 -1.01 -7.81 20.52
N ARG A 134 0.13 -7.11 20.46
CA ARG A 134 0.58 -6.21 21.54
C ARG A 134 -0.43 -5.10 21.78
N MET A 135 -0.44 -4.58 23.01
CA MET A 135 -1.29 -3.42 23.37
C MET A 135 -0.99 -2.21 22.49
N MET A 136 -2.04 -1.55 22.04
CA MET A 136 -1.93 -0.28 21.29
C MET A 136 -1.22 0.78 22.12
N ARG A 137 -0.33 1.54 21.49
CA ARG A 137 0.38 2.67 22.10
C ARG A 137 -0.17 3.97 21.54
N PHE A 138 -0.50 4.90 22.42
CA PHE A 138 -1.03 6.21 22.06
C PHE A 138 -0.06 7.35 22.40
N GLN A 139 0.95 7.06 23.21
CA GLN A 139 1.92 8.03 23.73
C GLN A 139 3.35 7.53 23.49
N ASP A 140 4.32 8.40 23.68
CA ASP A 140 5.76 8.13 23.52
C ASP A 140 6.11 7.54 22.15
N LEU A 141 5.50 8.06 21.10
CA LEU A 141 5.79 7.65 19.73
C LEU A 141 7.13 8.24 19.27
N SER A 142 7.94 7.42 18.60
CA SER A 142 9.16 7.88 17.93
C SER A 142 8.82 8.77 16.72
N GLU A 143 9.83 9.43 16.14
CA GLU A 143 9.63 10.27 14.96
C GLU A 143 9.13 9.43 13.75
N GLY A 144 9.66 8.22 13.55
CA GLY A 144 9.17 7.32 12.51
C GLY A 144 7.69 6.92 12.70
N GLU A 145 7.30 6.62 13.94
CA GLU A 145 5.91 6.28 14.28
C GLU A 145 4.95 7.47 14.08
N LYS A 146 5.39 8.68 14.44
CA LYS A 146 4.62 9.91 14.19
C LYS A 146 4.46 10.17 12.69
N MET A 147 5.55 10.00 11.93
CA MET A 147 5.53 10.15 10.46
C MET A 147 4.55 9.17 9.81
N VAL A 148 4.57 7.88 10.19
CA VAL A 148 3.61 6.89 9.68
C VAL A 148 2.18 7.32 10.00
N LYS A 149 1.92 7.74 11.24
CA LYS A 149 0.59 8.19 11.69
C LYS A 149 0.08 9.37 10.86
N GLU A 150 0.91 10.38 10.66
CA GLU A 150 0.56 11.59 9.92
C GLU A 150 0.30 11.28 8.44
N LYS A 151 1.19 10.53 7.79
CA LYS A 151 1.04 10.15 6.38
C LYS A 151 -0.17 9.23 6.18
N THR A 152 -0.41 8.28 7.07
CA THR A 152 -1.60 7.43 7.05
C THR A 152 -2.89 8.25 7.16
N ALA A 153 -2.95 9.18 8.12
CA ALA A 153 -4.10 10.06 8.28
C ALA A 153 -4.34 10.93 7.03
N ALA A 154 -3.27 11.47 6.43
CA ALA A 154 -3.36 12.25 5.20
C ALA A 154 -3.88 11.41 4.02
N LEU A 155 -3.39 10.18 3.83
CA LEU A 155 -3.85 9.24 2.80
C LEU A 155 -5.33 8.91 2.96
N MET A 156 -5.78 8.56 4.16
CA MET A 156 -7.18 8.22 4.42
C MET A 156 -8.10 9.43 4.23
N LYS A 157 -7.67 10.62 4.66
CA LYS A 157 -8.39 11.87 4.42
C LYS A 157 -8.49 12.18 2.93
N PHE A 158 -7.39 12.04 2.19
CA PHE A 158 -7.37 12.25 0.74
C PHE A 158 -8.29 11.26 0.03
N ARG A 159 -8.19 9.95 0.33
CA ARG A 159 -9.09 8.95 -0.24
C ARG A 159 -10.56 9.31 -0.01
N LYS A 160 -10.92 9.66 1.24
CA LYS A 160 -12.30 10.02 1.60
C LYS A 160 -12.84 11.23 0.84
N SER A 161 -11.95 12.13 0.40
CA SER A 161 -12.31 13.33 -0.38
C SER A 161 -12.18 13.16 -1.90
N SER A 162 -11.67 12.01 -2.37
CA SER A 162 -11.40 11.76 -3.79
C SER A 162 -12.37 10.75 -4.38
N MET A 163 -13.26 11.23 -5.26
CA MET A 163 -14.15 10.36 -6.03
C MET A 163 -13.37 9.43 -6.95
N ALA A 164 -12.24 9.88 -7.51
CA ALA A 164 -11.36 9.04 -8.32
C ALA A 164 -10.82 7.84 -7.54
N LEU A 165 -10.45 8.00 -6.27
CA LEU A 165 -9.98 6.90 -5.43
C LEU A 165 -11.10 5.98 -4.95
N MET A 166 -12.31 6.51 -4.75
CA MET A 166 -13.45 5.72 -4.28
C MET A 166 -14.13 4.92 -5.42
N TYR A 167 -14.34 5.57 -6.57
CA TYR A 167 -15.19 5.03 -7.65
C TYR A 167 -14.52 5.01 -9.03
N GLY A 168 -13.31 5.56 -9.15
CA GLY A 168 -12.65 5.75 -10.43
C GLY A 168 -12.11 4.46 -11.04
N ASP A 169 -11.93 4.50 -12.35
CA ASP A 169 -11.22 3.47 -13.10
C ASP A 169 -9.79 3.31 -12.59
N PHE A 170 -9.25 2.12 -12.78
CA PHE A 170 -7.85 1.79 -12.50
C PHE A 170 -7.13 1.53 -13.82
N ILE A 171 -6.12 2.33 -14.12
CA ILE A 171 -5.39 2.27 -15.39
C ILE A 171 -3.89 2.18 -15.06
N PRO A 172 -3.25 1.01 -15.24
CA PRO A 172 -1.81 0.91 -15.14
C PRO A 172 -1.13 1.80 -16.20
N LEU A 173 -0.15 2.60 -15.78
CA LEU A 173 0.65 3.46 -16.66
C LEU A 173 2.07 2.92 -16.85
N ARG A 174 2.64 2.33 -15.81
CA ARG A 174 3.97 1.76 -15.82
C ARG A 174 4.05 0.59 -14.85
N VAL A 175 4.49 -0.56 -15.30
CA VAL A 175 4.69 -1.75 -14.47
C VAL A 175 6.08 -2.30 -14.74
N GLU A 176 7.03 -1.96 -13.88
CA GLU A 176 8.42 -2.39 -13.98
C GLU A 176 8.83 -3.11 -12.68
N ASN A 177 10.03 -3.65 -12.64
CA ASN A 177 10.50 -4.38 -11.48
C ASN A 177 10.46 -3.52 -10.19
N LYS A 178 10.95 -2.28 -10.26
CA LYS A 178 11.06 -1.40 -9.09
C LYS A 178 10.23 -0.11 -9.19
N VAL A 179 9.51 0.08 -10.28
CA VAL A 179 8.67 1.24 -10.51
C VAL A 179 7.26 0.79 -10.87
N TYR A 180 6.29 1.35 -10.18
CA TYR A 180 4.88 1.10 -10.46
C TYR A 180 4.12 2.41 -10.47
N ALA A 181 3.45 2.69 -11.60
CA ALA A 181 2.59 3.87 -11.72
C ALA A 181 1.24 3.51 -12.32
N TYR A 182 0.18 4.08 -11.77
CA TYR A 182 -1.18 3.95 -12.27
C TYR A 182 -1.98 5.22 -12.08
N LEU A 183 -3.03 5.32 -12.86
CA LEU A 183 -4.02 6.39 -12.82
C LEU A 183 -5.32 5.85 -12.21
N ARG A 184 -5.87 6.60 -11.27
CA ARG A 184 -7.26 6.51 -10.84
C ARG A 184 -8.03 7.68 -11.43
N SER A 185 -9.16 7.42 -12.08
CA SER A 185 -9.85 8.46 -12.82
C SER A 185 -11.36 8.36 -12.69
N TYR A 186 -12.02 9.51 -12.42
CA TYR A 186 -13.46 9.61 -12.30
C TYR A 186 -13.95 10.99 -12.75
N PHE A 187 -14.74 11.07 -13.83
CA PHE A 187 -15.39 12.29 -14.35
C PHE A 187 -14.51 13.56 -14.34
N GLY A 188 -13.24 13.46 -14.74
CA GLY A 188 -12.33 14.61 -14.80
C GLY A 188 -11.51 14.84 -13.52
N GLN A 189 -11.71 14.05 -12.47
CA GLN A 189 -10.77 13.96 -11.35
C GLN A 189 -9.78 12.83 -11.62
N ASP A 190 -8.51 13.17 -11.66
CA ASP A 190 -7.42 12.22 -11.87
C ASP A 190 -6.50 12.20 -10.66
N VAL A 191 -6.09 10.99 -10.26
CA VAL A 191 -5.05 10.76 -9.26
C VAL A 191 -4.01 9.82 -9.86
N VAL A 192 -2.80 10.33 -10.04
CA VAL A 192 -1.65 9.51 -10.45
C VAL A 192 -0.91 9.05 -9.20
N VAL A 193 -0.67 7.76 -9.12
CA VAL A 193 0.08 7.13 -8.03
C VAL A 193 1.36 6.55 -8.60
N VAL A 194 2.48 6.85 -7.95
CA VAL A 194 3.80 6.37 -8.35
C VAL A 194 4.51 5.77 -7.14
N PHE A 195 5.01 4.56 -7.30
CA PHE A 195 5.90 3.88 -6.36
C PHE A 195 7.27 3.69 -6.99
N ASN A 196 8.30 4.06 -6.28
CA ASN A 196 9.69 3.85 -6.65
C ASN A 196 10.40 3.08 -5.53
N LYS A 197 10.98 1.93 -5.87
CA LYS A 197 11.82 1.10 -4.98
C LYS A 197 13.30 1.18 -5.35
N GLU A 198 13.66 1.99 -6.35
CA GLU A 198 15.07 2.25 -6.62
C GLU A 198 15.66 3.06 -5.48
N PRO A 199 16.94 2.83 -5.15
CA PRO A 199 17.62 3.63 -4.14
C PRO A 199 17.87 5.08 -4.60
N GLU A 200 17.74 5.33 -5.89
CA GLU A 200 17.98 6.64 -6.53
C GLU A 200 16.67 7.23 -7.08
N GLU A 201 16.66 8.54 -7.28
CA GLU A 201 15.55 9.23 -7.97
C GLU A 201 15.47 8.74 -9.42
N VAL A 202 14.25 8.51 -9.88
CA VAL A 202 13.98 8.05 -11.25
C VAL A 202 13.04 9.02 -11.93
N THR A 203 13.48 9.60 -13.03
CA THR A 203 12.59 10.42 -13.87
C THR A 203 11.68 9.54 -14.71
N LEU A 204 10.39 9.65 -14.48
CA LEU A 204 9.34 8.92 -15.22
C LEU A 204 8.60 9.86 -16.17
N LYS A 205 8.48 9.42 -17.42
CA LYS A 205 7.57 10.04 -18.40
C LYS A 205 6.34 9.18 -18.52
N LEU A 206 5.19 9.69 -18.07
CA LEU A 206 3.92 8.99 -18.08
C LEU A 206 2.98 9.63 -19.10
N ASP A 207 2.49 8.84 -20.04
CA ASP A 207 1.48 9.26 -20.99
C ASP A 207 0.10 9.07 -20.35
N LEU A 208 -0.58 10.17 -20.06
CA LEU A 208 -1.92 10.13 -19.51
C LEU A 208 -2.96 10.06 -20.65
N PRO A 209 -4.09 9.36 -20.46
CA PRO A 209 -5.17 9.34 -21.44
C PRO A 209 -5.57 10.76 -21.85
N GLN A 210 -5.74 10.99 -23.16
CA GLN A 210 -6.12 12.32 -23.66
C GLN A 210 -7.52 12.70 -23.19
N ARG A 211 -7.61 13.81 -22.49
CA ARG A 211 -8.87 14.46 -22.06
C ARG A 211 -8.63 15.90 -21.69
N ASP A 212 -9.69 16.68 -21.71
CA ASP A 212 -9.65 18.08 -21.25
C ASP A 212 -9.50 18.11 -19.70
N ARG A 213 -8.27 18.36 -19.24
CA ARG A 213 -7.94 18.51 -17.82
C ARG A 213 -7.92 20.00 -17.46
N LYS A 214 -9.00 20.45 -16.84
CA LYS A 214 -9.15 21.84 -16.37
C LYS A 214 -8.51 22.08 -15.01
N GLY A 215 -7.33 21.64 -14.77
CA GLY A 215 -6.72 21.81 -13.47
C GLY A 215 -5.22 21.54 -13.47
N GLN A 216 -4.60 21.85 -12.33
CA GLN A 216 -3.19 21.54 -12.09
C GLN A 216 -3.10 20.34 -11.18
N PHE A 217 -2.14 19.44 -11.45
CA PHE A 217 -1.77 18.41 -10.50
C PHE A 217 -1.15 19.04 -9.26
N LYS A 218 -1.41 18.42 -8.10
CA LYS A 218 -0.79 18.76 -6.82
C LYS A 218 -0.27 17.47 -6.19
N ALA A 219 0.95 17.49 -5.69
CA ALA A 219 1.46 16.39 -4.90
C ALA A 219 0.75 16.33 -3.54
N LEU A 220 0.42 15.12 -3.09
CA LEU A 220 -0.07 14.89 -1.74
C LEU A 220 1.07 14.89 -0.73
N PHE A 221 2.21 14.36 -1.15
CA PHE A 221 3.47 14.35 -0.40
C PHE A 221 4.55 15.09 -1.18
N GLU A 222 5.72 15.24 -0.59
CA GLU A 222 6.86 15.83 -1.26
C GLU A 222 7.20 15.05 -2.54
N GLY A 223 7.46 15.77 -3.61
CA GLY A 223 7.79 15.21 -4.92
C GLY A 223 7.85 16.29 -5.97
N ARG A 224 8.76 16.12 -6.93
CA ARG A 224 8.89 17.02 -8.08
C ARG A 224 8.14 16.41 -9.26
N PHE A 225 7.38 17.22 -9.95
CA PHE A 225 6.71 16.81 -11.18
C PHE A 225 6.47 18.01 -12.08
N SER A 226 6.31 17.74 -13.37
CA SER A 226 5.80 18.69 -14.36
C SER A 226 4.76 18.02 -15.24
N TYR A 227 3.81 18.81 -15.76
CA TYR A 227 2.75 18.29 -16.62
C TYR A 227 2.60 19.19 -17.84
N ASP A 228 2.71 18.61 -19.03
CA ASP A 228 2.49 19.28 -20.31
C ASP A 228 1.94 18.30 -21.36
N ASN A 229 0.93 18.77 -22.11
CA ASN A 229 0.35 18.03 -23.25
C ASN A 229 0.07 16.53 -22.99
N SER A 230 -0.58 16.20 -21.88
CA SER A 230 -0.88 14.83 -21.43
C SER A 230 0.33 14.01 -21.00
N LYS A 231 1.50 14.62 -20.89
CA LYS A 231 2.71 13.98 -20.35
C LYS A 231 2.96 14.47 -18.93
N LEU A 232 3.00 13.54 -18.00
CA LEU A 232 3.42 13.79 -16.62
C LEU A 232 4.85 13.30 -16.45
N ILE A 233 5.74 14.20 -16.02
CA ILE A 233 7.11 13.85 -15.65
C ILE A 233 7.16 13.91 -14.12
N VAL A 234 7.64 12.84 -13.51
CA VAL A 234 7.83 12.72 -12.06
C VAL A 234 9.30 12.42 -11.80
N ASP A 235 9.92 13.22 -10.94
CA ASP A 235 11.32 13.06 -10.50
C ASP A 235 11.40 12.56 -9.07
#